data_43df4577aea91647b9333cfeb50dcb08
#
_entry.id   43df4577aea91647b9333cfeb50dcb08
#
_cell.length_a   1.000
_cell.length_b   1.000
_cell.length_c   1.000
_cell.angle_alpha   90.00
_cell.angle_beta   90.00
_cell.angle_gamma   90.00
#
_symmetry.space_group_name_H-M   'P 1'
#
loop_
_entity.id
_entity.type
_entity.pdbx_description
1 polymer ?
#
loop_
_entity_poly.entity_id
_entity_poly.type
_entity_poly.pdbx_seq_one_letter_code
_entity_poly.pdbx_strand_id
1 'polypeptide(L)'
;MRPARFVDFAVELVKNRTDASRVQPLAEAGVAELPFGVVVERGGREERWQFIGQLADGEKHEHPEKPVEGASTDAGGLPEGGEGEAWFAAVVASAGCGEVAGVERWSTRAGARADHRGVTVRFHNGARIFARLF
;
A
#
# COMPACT_ATOMS: atom_id res chain seq x y z
N MET A 1 -8.51 -5.73 -3.52
CA MET A 1 -7.85 -5.00 -4.63
C MET A 1 -6.62 -5.78 -5.07
N ARG A 2 -6.46 -5.99 -6.36
CA ARG A 2 -5.30 -6.70 -6.91
C ARG A 2 -4.11 -5.76 -7.10
N PRO A 3 -2.87 -6.28 -7.19
CA PRO A 3 -1.67 -5.45 -7.24
C PRO A 3 -1.65 -4.40 -8.34
N ALA A 4 -2.07 -4.74 -9.56
CA ALA A 4 -2.08 -3.77 -10.66
C ALA A 4 -2.97 -2.56 -10.37
N ARG A 5 -4.16 -2.79 -9.85
CA ARG A 5 -5.08 -1.72 -9.46
C ARG A 5 -4.58 -0.96 -8.24
N PHE A 6 -3.90 -1.65 -7.34
CA PHE A 6 -3.30 -1.01 -6.17
C PHE A 6 -2.17 -0.06 -6.53
N VAL A 7 -1.41 -0.36 -7.58
CA VAL A 7 -0.40 0.60 -8.10
C VAL A 7 -1.06 1.92 -8.50
N ASP A 8 -2.14 1.86 -9.29
CA ASP A 8 -2.85 3.06 -9.72
C ASP A 8 -3.45 3.82 -8.53
N PHE A 9 -4.01 3.09 -7.58
CA PHE A 9 -4.56 3.65 -6.34
C PHE A 9 -3.49 4.38 -5.54
N ALA A 10 -2.33 3.74 -5.33
CA ALA A 10 -1.22 4.34 -4.57
C ALA A 10 -0.65 5.58 -5.28
N VAL A 11 -0.48 5.52 -6.59
CA VAL A 11 -0.01 6.66 -7.38
C VAL A 11 -0.95 7.86 -7.21
N GLU A 12 -2.27 7.63 -7.33
CA GLU A 12 -3.27 8.69 -7.16
C GLU A 12 -3.25 9.30 -5.77
N LEU A 13 -3.16 8.45 -4.73
CA LEU A 13 -3.08 8.92 -3.35
C LEU A 13 -1.87 9.82 -3.11
N VAL A 14 -0.71 9.38 -3.58
CA VAL A 14 0.54 10.11 -3.35
C VAL A 14 0.60 11.39 -4.18
N LYS A 15 0.09 11.37 -5.42
CA LYS A 15 0.01 12.56 -6.28
C LYS A 15 -0.76 13.70 -5.61
N ASN A 16 -1.77 13.39 -4.84
CA ASN A 16 -2.63 14.38 -4.20
C ASN A 16 -2.06 14.89 -2.87
N ARG A 17 -0.88 14.43 -2.48
CA ARG A 17 -0.23 14.88 -1.24
C ARG A 17 0.80 15.97 -1.53
N THR A 18 0.93 16.88 -0.57
CA THR A 18 1.92 17.97 -0.64
C THR A 18 3.27 17.57 -0.06
N ASP A 19 3.33 16.48 0.69
CA ASP A 19 4.56 15.99 1.35
C ASP A 19 5.37 15.01 0.50
N ALA A 20 4.94 14.74 -0.73
CA ALA A 20 5.68 13.95 -1.70
C ALA A 20 5.91 14.78 -2.95
N SER A 21 7.14 14.81 -3.45
CA SER A 21 7.51 15.59 -4.63
C SER A 21 7.30 14.82 -5.93
N ARG A 22 7.34 13.49 -5.88
CA ARG A 22 7.22 12.64 -7.06
C ARG A 22 6.74 11.25 -6.69
N VAL A 23 5.98 10.63 -7.58
CA VAL A 23 5.59 9.23 -7.51
C VAL A 23 5.48 8.67 -8.91
N GLN A 24 5.94 7.43 -9.10
CA GLN A 24 5.76 6.71 -10.36
C GLN A 24 5.75 5.20 -10.10
N PRO A 25 5.11 4.41 -10.97
CA PRO A 25 5.20 2.96 -10.87
C PRO A 25 6.65 2.47 -11.02
N LEU A 26 6.99 1.38 -10.32
CA LEU A 26 8.32 0.76 -10.43
C LEU A 26 8.66 0.40 -11.88
N ALA A 27 7.69 -0.08 -12.64
CA ALA A 27 7.89 -0.45 -14.04
C ALA A 27 8.36 0.75 -14.87
N GLU A 28 7.84 1.94 -14.61
CA GLU A 28 8.24 3.18 -15.29
C GLU A 28 9.60 3.71 -14.80
N ALA A 29 9.99 3.33 -13.59
CA ALA A 29 11.29 3.70 -13.02
C ALA A 29 12.42 2.78 -13.46
N GLY A 30 12.15 1.80 -14.32
CA GLY A 30 13.15 0.87 -14.85
C GLY A 30 13.37 -0.38 -14.00
N VAL A 31 12.51 -0.64 -13.01
CA VAL A 31 12.60 -1.84 -12.16
C VAL A 31 11.64 -2.90 -12.72
N ALA A 32 12.02 -3.48 -13.85
CA ALA A 32 11.15 -4.37 -14.62
C ALA A 32 10.90 -5.73 -13.95
N GLU A 33 11.79 -6.19 -13.08
CA GLU A 33 11.66 -7.46 -12.36
C GLU A 33 10.63 -7.41 -11.23
N LEU A 34 10.20 -6.21 -10.84
CA LEU A 34 9.18 -6.01 -9.82
C LEU A 34 8.01 -5.24 -10.45
N PRO A 35 7.08 -5.94 -11.11
CA PRO A 35 6.05 -5.27 -11.94
C PRO A 35 5.06 -4.44 -11.15
N PHE A 36 4.86 -4.74 -9.86
CA PHE A 36 3.88 -4.05 -9.04
C PHE A 36 4.56 -3.32 -7.89
N GLY A 37 4.43 -2.01 -7.89
CA GLY A 37 4.99 -1.17 -6.85
C GLY A 37 5.15 0.25 -7.33
N VAL A 38 5.67 1.10 -6.44
CA VAL A 38 5.89 2.52 -6.72
C VAL A 38 7.22 2.99 -6.17
N VAL A 39 7.73 4.05 -6.78
CA VAL A 39 8.84 4.83 -6.26
C VAL A 39 8.27 6.17 -5.82
N VAL A 40 8.53 6.55 -4.59
CA VAL A 40 8.07 7.81 -4.00
C VAL A 40 9.28 8.65 -3.61
N GLU A 41 9.27 9.92 -3.97
CA GLU A 41 10.29 10.86 -3.55
C GLU A 41 9.71 11.84 -2.53
N ARG A 42 10.30 11.85 -1.35
CA ARG A 42 9.90 12.70 -0.23
C ARG A 42 11.14 13.26 0.47
N GLY A 43 11.15 14.58 0.71
CA GLY A 43 12.24 15.22 1.44
C GLY A 43 13.63 14.94 0.85
N GLY A 44 13.74 14.82 -0.46
CA GLY A 44 14.97 14.49 -1.15
C GLY A 44 15.37 13.02 -1.08
N ARG A 45 14.54 12.17 -0.53
CA ARG A 45 14.78 10.73 -0.43
C ARG A 45 13.86 9.95 -1.34
N GLU A 46 14.37 8.87 -1.91
CA GLU A 46 13.61 7.93 -2.71
C GLU A 46 13.23 6.73 -1.86
N GLU A 47 11.94 6.38 -1.84
CA GLU A 47 11.42 5.20 -1.19
C GLU A 47 10.83 4.28 -2.24
N ARG A 48 11.20 3.00 -2.20
CA ARG A 48 10.72 1.99 -3.12
C ARG A 48 9.81 1.01 -2.42
N TRP A 49 8.62 0.81 -2.99
CA TRP A 49 7.59 -0.06 -2.44
C TRP A 49 7.24 -1.14 -3.44
N GLN A 50 7.33 -2.40 -3.02
CA GLN A 50 6.87 -3.54 -3.80
C GLN A 50 5.51 -4.00 -3.26
N PHE A 51 4.56 -4.22 -4.17
CA PHE A 51 3.23 -4.69 -3.82
C PHE A 51 3.05 -6.15 -4.21
N ILE A 52 2.71 -6.98 -3.24
CA ILE A 52 2.48 -8.42 -3.42
C ILE A 52 1.03 -8.68 -3.02
N GLY A 53 0.26 -9.27 -3.93
CA GLY A 53 -1.15 -9.55 -3.70
C GLY A 53 -1.39 -10.95 -3.16
N GLN A 54 -2.41 -11.06 -2.30
CA GLN A 54 -3.00 -12.33 -1.89
C GLN A 54 -4.48 -12.27 -2.22
N LEU A 55 -4.93 -13.21 -3.04
CA LEU A 55 -6.35 -13.30 -3.40
C LEU A 55 -7.20 -13.68 -2.18
N ALA A 56 -8.47 -13.27 -2.20
CA ALA A 56 -9.44 -13.75 -1.23
C ALA A 56 -9.66 -15.25 -1.37
N ASP A 57 -10.13 -15.90 -0.31
CA ASP A 57 -10.45 -17.33 -0.34
C ASP A 57 -11.47 -17.61 -1.46
N GLY A 58 -11.16 -18.60 -2.30
CA GLY A 58 -11.99 -18.98 -3.43
C GLY A 58 -11.87 -18.11 -4.67
N GLU A 59 -11.15 -16.99 -4.59
CA GLU A 59 -10.88 -16.12 -5.72
C GLU A 59 -9.80 -16.73 -6.64
N LYS A 60 -9.96 -16.54 -7.96
CA LYS A 60 -9.00 -17.05 -8.96
C LYS A 60 -8.52 -15.94 -9.86
N HIS A 61 -7.25 -16.00 -10.27
CA HIS A 61 -6.63 -15.00 -11.13
C HIS A 61 -7.32 -14.83 -12.48
N GLU A 62 -7.84 -15.92 -13.05
CA GLU A 62 -8.54 -15.90 -14.34
C GLU A 62 -9.93 -15.28 -14.28
N HIS A 63 -10.46 -15.03 -13.08
CA HIS A 63 -11.75 -14.40 -12.88
C HIS A 63 -11.57 -12.92 -12.54
N PRO A 64 -12.53 -12.07 -12.94
CA PRO A 64 -12.49 -10.65 -12.57
C PRO A 64 -12.47 -10.46 -11.06
N GLU A 65 -11.82 -9.39 -10.62
CA GLU A 65 -11.84 -8.95 -9.24
C GLU A 65 -13.28 -8.65 -8.80
N LYS A 66 -13.62 -9.06 -7.58
CA LYS A 66 -14.93 -8.78 -6.97
C LYS A 66 -14.74 -7.89 -5.74
N PRO A 67 -14.69 -6.57 -5.92
CA PRO A 67 -14.54 -5.65 -4.80
C PRO A 67 -15.78 -5.71 -3.89
N VAL A 68 -15.53 -5.58 -2.58
CA VAL A 68 -16.58 -5.43 -1.57
C VAL A 68 -16.34 -4.12 -0.85
N GLU A 69 -17.34 -3.28 -0.77
CA GLU A 69 -17.27 -2.03 -0.03
C GLU A 69 -17.87 -2.19 1.36
N GLY A 70 -17.23 -1.56 2.34
CA GLY A 70 -17.68 -1.53 3.72
C GLY A 70 -17.25 -0.24 4.36
N ALA A 71 -17.25 -0.20 5.69
CA ALA A 71 -16.78 0.97 6.42
C ALA A 71 -15.32 1.25 6.10
N SER A 72 -15.00 2.51 5.75
CA SER A 72 -13.63 2.94 5.53
C SER A 72 -12.84 2.83 6.82
N THR A 73 -11.59 2.35 6.73
CA THR A 73 -10.67 2.48 7.85
C THR A 73 -10.29 3.95 8.02
N ASP A 74 -9.89 4.34 9.22
CA ASP A 74 -9.39 5.68 9.47
C ASP A 74 -7.95 5.64 9.98
N ALA A 75 -7.32 6.81 10.02
CA ALA A 75 -5.94 6.96 10.48
C ALA A 75 -5.83 7.27 11.98
N GLY A 76 -6.92 7.15 12.73
CA GLY A 76 -7.00 7.61 14.12
C GLY A 76 -5.99 7.02 15.09
N GLY A 77 -5.51 5.81 14.82
CA GLY A 77 -4.48 5.15 15.63
C GLY A 77 -3.09 5.23 15.03
N LEU A 78 -2.92 5.90 13.88
CA LEU A 78 -1.66 5.97 13.16
C LEU A 78 -1.01 7.35 13.34
N PRO A 79 0.32 7.42 13.49
CA PRO A 79 1.00 8.70 13.62
C PRO A 79 0.88 9.51 12.32
N GLU A 80 0.63 10.81 12.45
CA GLU A 80 0.67 11.72 11.33
C GLU A 80 2.10 11.97 10.90
N GLY A 81 2.32 12.06 9.59
CA GLY A 81 3.65 12.26 9.04
C GLY A 81 4.53 11.02 9.25
N GLY A 82 5.76 11.24 9.61
CA GLY A 82 6.71 10.17 9.76
C GLY A 82 7.36 9.76 8.45
N GLU A 83 8.13 8.70 8.50
CA GLU A 83 8.89 8.21 7.36
C GLU A 83 8.54 6.75 7.05
N GLY A 84 8.77 6.37 5.81
CA GLY A 84 8.66 4.99 5.36
C GLY A 84 7.33 4.36 5.71
N GLU A 85 7.38 3.31 6.49
CA GLU A 85 6.23 2.49 6.86
C GLU A 85 5.09 3.28 7.53
N ALA A 86 5.43 4.15 8.47
CA ALA A 86 4.42 4.95 9.18
C ALA A 86 3.70 5.90 8.23
N TRP A 87 4.44 6.54 7.35
CA TRP A 87 3.88 7.46 6.37
C TRP A 87 2.93 6.75 5.40
N PHE A 88 3.39 5.64 4.82
CA PHE A 88 2.58 4.91 3.83
C PHE A 88 1.29 4.35 4.45
N ALA A 89 1.41 3.80 5.66
CA ALA A 89 0.23 3.30 6.39
C ALA A 89 -0.81 4.41 6.59
N ALA A 90 -0.36 5.60 7.00
CA ALA A 90 -1.24 6.75 7.20
C ALA A 90 -1.87 7.24 5.89
N VAL A 91 -1.12 7.25 4.80
CA VAL A 91 -1.62 7.64 3.46
C VAL A 91 -2.76 6.72 3.03
N VAL A 92 -2.56 5.42 3.13
CA VAL A 92 -3.59 4.45 2.74
C VAL A 92 -4.81 4.51 3.66
N ALA A 93 -4.57 4.58 4.96
CA ALA A 93 -5.66 4.60 5.95
C ALA A 93 -6.53 5.87 5.83
N SER A 94 -5.94 7.00 5.47
CA SER A 94 -6.67 8.27 5.35
C SER A 94 -7.32 8.48 3.98
N ALA A 95 -7.22 7.51 3.08
CA ALA A 95 -7.78 7.63 1.72
C ALA A 95 -9.31 7.64 1.68
N GLY A 96 -9.99 7.16 2.72
CA GLY A 96 -11.45 7.03 2.73
C GLY A 96 -11.97 5.98 1.74
N CYS A 97 -11.15 5.02 1.35
CA CYS A 97 -11.52 3.99 0.40
C CYS A 97 -12.41 2.93 1.04
N GLY A 98 -13.63 2.76 0.52
CA GLY A 98 -14.59 1.80 1.06
C GLY A 98 -14.21 0.33 0.88
N GLU A 99 -13.23 0.01 0.05
CA GLU A 99 -12.73 -1.34 -0.12
C GLU A 99 -11.73 -1.76 0.97
N VAL A 100 -11.05 -0.79 1.60
CA VAL A 100 -10.01 -1.03 2.60
C VAL A 100 -10.64 -1.31 3.96
N ALA A 101 -10.44 -2.50 4.49
CA ALA A 101 -10.92 -2.92 5.80
C ALA A 101 -9.96 -2.55 6.95
N GLY A 102 -8.69 -2.54 6.67
CA GLY A 102 -7.69 -2.22 7.69
C GLY A 102 -6.29 -2.11 7.12
N VAL A 103 -5.43 -1.46 7.89
CA VAL A 103 -4.01 -1.24 7.56
C VAL A 103 -3.18 -1.62 8.77
N GLU A 104 -2.16 -2.43 8.56
CA GLU A 104 -1.29 -2.93 9.63
C GLU A 104 0.17 -2.67 9.28
N ARG A 105 0.90 -2.06 10.20
CA ARG A 105 2.35 -1.86 10.06
C ARG A 105 3.10 -3.11 10.54
N TRP A 106 4.12 -3.51 9.80
CA TRP A 106 4.90 -4.70 10.17
C TRP A 106 5.78 -4.47 11.39
N SER A 107 6.35 -3.28 11.54
CA SER A 107 7.26 -2.99 12.66
C SER A 107 6.55 -2.94 14.01
N THR A 108 5.22 -2.83 14.04
CA THR A 108 4.45 -2.81 15.28
C THR A 108 3.98 -4.19 15.72
N ARG A 109 4.28 -5.24 14.94
CA ARG A 109 3.91 -6.62 15.28
C ARG A 109 4.78 -7.14 16.41
N ALA A 110 4.21 -8.03 17.23
CA ALA A 110 5.01 -8.80 18.20
C ALA A 110 6.05 -9.62 17.46
N GLY A 111 7.32 -9.55 17.91
CA GLY A 111 8.43 -10.27 17.27
C GLY A 111 8.87 -9.69 15.93
N ALA A 112 8.53 -8.44 15.63
CA ALA A 112 8.91 -7.79 14.39
C ALA A 112 10.43 -7.72 14.21
N ARG A 113 10.88 -7.95 12.96
CA ARG A 113 12.29 -7.85 12.59
C ARG A 113 12.61 -6.43 12.15
N ALA A 114 13.78 -5.91 12.57
CA ALA A 114 14.18 -4.54 12.24
C ALA A 114 14.37 -4.28 10.75
N ASP A 115 14.71 -5.31 9.99
CA ASP A 115 14.92 -5.23 8.53
C ASP A 115 13.64 -5.45 7.72
N HIS A 116 12.51 -5.75 8.39
CA HIS A 116 11.22 -6.03 7.76
C HIS A 116 10.30 -4.84 7.93
N ARG A 117 10.28 -3.97 6.93
CA ARG A 117 9.42 -2.80 6.93
C ARG A 117 8.38 -2.91 5.84
N GLY A 118 7.16 -2.62 6.19
CA GLY A 118 6.07 -2.64 5.24
C GLY A 118 4.72 -2.50 5.90
N VAL A 119 3.70 -2.66 5.08
CA VAL A 119 2.31 -2.47 5.46
C VAL A 119 1.49 -3.58 4.83
N THR A 120 0.60 -4.17 5.61
CA THR A 120 -0.44 -5.05 5.07
C THR A 120 -1.74 -4.25 4.95
N VAL A 121 -2.28 -4.19 3.76
CA VAL A 121 -3.61 -3.60 3.50
C VAL A 121 -4.60 -4.73 3.34
N ARG A 122 -5.60 -4.76 4.21
CA ARG A 122 -6.67 -5.75 4.17
C ARG A 122 -7.91 -5.16 3.53
N PHE A 123 -8.56 -5.95 2.69
CA PHE A 123 -9.76 -5.52 1.96
C PHE A 123 -10.99 -6.27 2.45
N HIS A 124 -12.16 -5.65 2.32
CA HIS A 124 -13.43 -6.23 2.78
C HIS A 124 -13.80 -7.52 2.05
N ASN A 125 -13.28 -7.76 0.86
CA ASN A 125 -13.49 -9.03 0.15
C ASN A 125 -12.59 -10.18 0.64
N GLY A 126 -11.69 -9.91 1.61
CA GLY A 126 -10.74 -10.88 2.15
C GLY A 126 -9.37 -10.90 1.46
N ALA A 127 -9.20 -10.17 0.36
CA ALA A 127 -7.90 -10.03 -0.29
C ALA A 127 -6.95 -9.16 0.56
N ARG A 128 -5.66 -9.26 0.27
CA ARG A 128 -4.62 -8.47 0.94
C ARG A 128 -3.58 -7.99 -0.05
N ILE A 129 -3.01 -6.84 0.25
CA ILE A 129 -1.78 -6.36 -0.39
C ILE A 129 -0.70 -6.23 0.67
N PHE A 130 0.44 -6.86 0.39
CA PHE A 130 1.64 -6.70 1.20
C PHE A 130 2.53 -5.66 0.50
N ALA A 131 2.65 -4.49 1.09
CA ALA A 131 3.47 -3.40 0.59
C ALA A 131 4.81 -3.42 1.33
N ARG A 132 5.86 -3.87 0.66
CA ARG A 132 7.19 -3.99 1.23
C ARG A 132 8.05 -2.79 0.85
N LEU A 133 8.63 -2.13 1.85
CA LEU A 133 9.63 -1.09 1.67
C LEU A 133 11.01 -1.73 1.51
N PHE A 134 11.71 -1.38 0.43
CA PHE A 134 13.03 -1.95 0.16
C PHE A 134 14.05 -0.93 -0.38
#